data_ec3acc79da3af6285d9dec1d68c50d73
#
_entry.id   ec3acc79da3af6285d9dec1d68c50d73
#
_cell.length_a   1.000
_cell.length_b   1.000
_cell.length_c   1.000
_cell.angle_alpha   90.00
_cell.angle_beta   90.00
_cell.angle_gamma   90.00
#
_symmetry.space_group_name_H-M   'P 1'
#
loop_
_entity.id
_entity.type
_entity.pdbx_description
1 polymer ?
#
loop_
_entity_poly.entity_id
_entity_poly.type
_entity_poly.pdbx_seq_one_letter_code
_entity_poly.pdbx_strand_id
1 'polypeptide(L)'
;MTPATRTSAQEVQDGTAQRLVASPFLAQYLLLQPGRATGIRIPEARYEELAAAGATERPVPTWVTDAAKRAWSTELPAAPLGDTVLVRKRSPYGYAKASWEINLGCDYDCSFCYLGEKRFEGLDWENKQRLLRMLRDAGVLWLQITGGEALIDREFGAAYEYTHRLGMMVQVSTNGSSLRKQPIRDLFTRHRPYRLTVSLYGATGDTYDKVTRNRGAFARFTAGLDAAREDGLPIRLNVIVSDDNAHEVDAMVGLAEAYGFPHQVYTNMSPTIDGEANPLAAQAESHVQVRRVFTGCNAGHTFFHVNPHGIASICKVGRDPSVNLIAEGLEALPRLGAIAESLQLRTGGCSGCTKTGTCRACRPLAKLYQEAGDRRELYCQHGGYGS
;
A
#
# COMPACT_ATOMS: atom_id res chain seq x y z
N MET A 1 39.32 30.55 -8.01
CA MET A 1 38.79 29.28 -8.56
C MET A 1 38.12 28.52 -7.43
N THR A 2 36.83 28.67 -7.33
CA THR A 2 35.98 28.02 -6.32
C THR A 2 35.62 26.59 -6.81
N PRO A 3 35.71 25.55 -5.99
CA PRO A 3 35.35 24.21 -6.43
C PRO A 3 33.84 24.12 -6.59
N ALA A 4 33.40 23.67 -7.76
CA ALA A 4 32.00 23.40 -8.08
C ALA A 4 31.44 22.32 -7.15
N THR A 5 30.38 22.66 -6.45
CA THR A 5 29.53 21.75 -5.69
C THR A 5 28.93 20.73 -6.65
N ARG A 6 29.35 19.48 -6.54
CA ARG A 6 28.70 18.34 -7.22
C ARG A 6 27.28 18.21 -6.70
N THR A 7 26.31 18.44 -7.57
CA THR A 7 24.89 18.26 -7.33
C THR A 7 24.58 16.78 -7.14
N SER A 8 23.71 16.48 -6.17
CA SER A 8 23.21 15.16 -5.73
C SER A 8 22.43 14.36 -6.79
N ALA A 9 22.52 14.70 -8.06
CA ALA A 9 21.84 14.04 -9.18
C ALA A 9 22.64 12.86 -9.78
N GLN A 10 23.78 12.49 -9.20
CA GLN A 10 24.73 11.56 -9.84
C GLN A 10 24.84 10.18 -9.15
N GLU A 11 23.87 9.76 -8.35
CA GLU A 11 23.95 8.49 -7.60
C GLU A 11 22.79 7.50 -7.86
N VAL A 12 22.29 7.44 -9.07
CA VAL A 12 21.54 6.24 -9.52
C VAL A 12 22.19 5.76 -10.81
N GLN A 13 23.40 5.24 -10.67
CA GLN A 13 24.00 4.45 -11.75
C GLN A 13 23.14 3.21 -12.00
N ASP A 14 23.03 2.82 -13.29
CA ASP A 14 22.46 1.56 -13.76
C ASP A 14 23.15 0.35 -13.10
N GLY A 15 22.80 0.09 -11.85
CA GLY A 15 23.32 -1.03 -11.05
C GLY A 15 22.30 -2.15 -11.00
N THR A 16 22.75 -3.35 -11.26
CA THR A 16 22.12 -4.64 -10.98
C THR A 16 21.23 -4.56 -9.75
N ALA A 17 19.98 -5.03 -9.85
CA ALA A 17 19.04 -5.04 -8.73
C ALA A 17 19.71 -5.67 -7.50
N GLN A 18 19.90 -4.88 -6.45
CA GLN A 18 20.57 -5.33 -5.23
C GLN A 18 19.77 -6.45 -4.59
N ARG A 19 20.47 -7.52 -4.19
CA ARG A 19 19.82 -8.74 -3.71
C ARG A 19 19.25 -8.62 -2.29
N LEU A 20 19.86 -7.76 -1.45
CA LEU A 20 19.45 -7.56 -0.07
C LEU A 20 19.30 -6.06 0.24
N VAL A 21 18.48 -5.75 1.24
CA VAL A 21 18.31 -4.39 1.76
C VAL A 21 18.52 -4.42 3.27
N ALA A 22 19.51 -3.68 3.75
CA ALA A 22 19.68 -3.40 5.18
C ALA A 22 19.04 -2.03 5.49
N SER A 23 18.07 -2.00 6.39
CA SER A 23 17.29 -0.79 6.65
C SER A 23 16.96 -0.61 8.12
N PRO A 24 17.02 0.62 8.64
CA PRO A 24 16.28 0.99 9.83
C PRO A 24 14.78 0.78 9.61
N PHE A 25 14.09 0.35 10.64
CA PHE A 25 12.65 0.20 10.66
C PHE A 25 12.11 0.43 12.07
N LEU A 26 11.51 1.60 12.29
CA LEU A 26 11.11 2.06 13.63
C LEU A 26 12.31 1.99 14.60
N ALA A 27 12.16 1.32 15.74
CA ALA A 27 13.24 1.12 16.72
C ALA A 27 14.13 -0.11 16.43
N GLN A 28 14.12 -0.64 15.21
CA GLN A 28 14.81 -1.88 14.85
C GLN A 28 15.63 -1.70 13.57
N TYR A 29 16.47 -2.70 13.27
CA TYR A 29 17.20 -2.83 12.01
C TYR A 29 16.86 -4.16 11.36
N LEU A 30 16.61 -4.13 10.07
CA LEU A 30 16.19 -5.29 9.31
C LEU A 30 17.17 -5.54 8.16
N LEU A 31 17.47 -6.81 7.92
CA LEU A 31 18.01 -7.29 6.66
C LEU A 31 16.88 -7.98 5.91
N LEU A 32 16.65 -7.59 4.65
CA LEU A 32 15.52 -8.00 3.85
C LEU A 32 15.99 -8.51 2.49
N GLN A 33 15.30 -9.52 1.98
CA GLN A 33 15.39 -9.91 0.58
C GLN A 33 14.12 -9.45 -0.13
N PRO A 34 14.22 -8.57 -1.15
CA PRO A 34 13.05 -8.17 -1.93
C PRO A 34 12.23 -9.37 -2.41
N GLY A 35 10.92 -9.27 -2.34
CA GLY A 35 10.00 -10.35 -2.71
C GLY A 35 9.81 -11.46 -1.67
N ARG A 36 10.48 -11.41 -0.52
CA ARG A 36 10.24 -12.34 0.58
C ARG A 36 9.33 -11.74 1.64
N ALA A 37 8.46 -12.58 2.21
CA ALA A 37 7.48 -12.16 3.21
C ALA A 37 8.13 -11.81 4.56
N THR A 38 9.28 -12.39 4.87
CA THR A 38 9.96 -12.23 6.16
C THR A 38 11.30 -11.55 5.99
N GLY A 39 11.61 -10.63 6.90
CA GLY A 39 12.94 -10.06 7.09
C GLY A 39 13.63 -10.64 8.32
N ILE A 40 14.92 -10.40 8.44
CA ILE A 40 15.73 -10.75 9.59
C ILE A 40 15.97 -9.51 10.42
N ARG A 41 15.67 -9.57 11.70
CA ARG A 41 16.09 -8.53 12.63
C ARG A 41 17.60 -8.68 12.89
N ILE A 42 18.34 -7.59 12.70
CA ILE A 42 19.78 -7.54 12.96
C ILE A 42 20.08 -6.57 14.12
N PRO A 43 21.14 -6.82 14.90
CA PRO A 43 21.62 -5.86 15.89
C PRO A 43 22.06 -4.54 15.24
N GLU A 44 21.96 -3.45 15.98
CA GLU A 44 22.43 -2.13 15.53
C GLU A 44 23.88 -2.15 15.05
N ALA A 45 24.77 -2.79 15.81
CA ALA A 45 26.19 -2.91 15.45
C ALA A 45 26.40 -3.56 14.07
N ARG A 46 25.54 -4.50 13.67
CA ARG A 46 25.59 -5.13 12.34
C ARG A 46 25.10 -4.20 11.25
N TYR A 47 24.08 -3.40 11.54
CA TYR A 47 23.66 -2.36 10.61
C TYR A 47 24.74 -1.29 10.45
N GLU A 48 25.37 -0.82 11.53
CA GLU A 48 26.45 0.17 11.48
C GLU A 48 27.70 -0.37 10.74
N GLU A 49 28.03 -1.65 10.90
CA GLU A 49 29.07 -2.32 10.12
C GLU A 49 28.82 -2.20 8.63
N LEU A 50 27.59 -2.48 8.18
CA LEU A 50 27.18 -2.35 6.78
C LEU A 50 27.14 -0.89 6.32
N ALA A 51 26.65 0.02 7.15
CA ALA A 51 26.56 1.44 6.85
C ALA A 51 27.93 2.11 6.71
N ALA A 52 28.87 1.74 7.59
CA ALA A 52 30.26 2.23 7.55
C ALA A 52 31.05 1.67 6.36
N ALA A 53 30.74 0.46 5.93
CA ALA A 53 31.36 -0.14 4.75
C ALA A 53 30.88 0.54 3.45
N GLY A 54 29.67 1.08 3.44
CA GLY A 54 29.09 1.81 2.29
C GLY A 54 29.05 0.97 1.01
N ALA A 55 28.99 1.66 -0.13
CA ALA A 55 29.11 1.05 -1.46
C ALA A 55 30.57 0.78 -1.81
N THR A 56 31.25 -0.06 -1.03
CA THR A 56 32.66 -0.40 -1.21
C THR A 56 32.84 -1.73 -1.94
N GLU A 57 34.04 -1.92 -2.51
CA GLU A 57 34.46 -3.20 -3.09
C GLU A 57 34.79 -4.27 -2.03
N ARG A 58 34.50 -4.01 -0.75
CA ARG A 58 34.73 -4.98 0.31
C ARG A 58 33.87 -6.22 0.10
N PRO A 59 34.37 -7.40 0.49
CA PRO A 59 33.57 -8.63 0.44
C PRO A 59 32.36 -8.55 1.38
N VAL A 60 31.30 -9.26 1.02
CA VAL A 60 30.12 -9.39 1.88
C VAL A 60 30.53 -10.07 3.19
N PRO A 61 30.19 -9.52 4.38
CA PRO A 61 30.48 -10.17 5.65
C PRO A 61 29.85 -11.57 5.73
N THR A 62 30.59 -12.55 6.28
CA THR A 62 30.13 -13.95 6.37
C THR A 62 28.78 -14.10 7.09
N TRP A 63 28.52 -13.28 8.12
CA TRP A 63 27.25 -13.32 8.81
C TRP A 63 26.06 -12.96 7.91
N VAL A 64 26.23 -12.12 6.87
CA VAL A 64 25.19 -11.77 5.89
C VAL A 64 24.89 -12.98 4.99
N THR A 65 25.93 -13.65 4.48
CA THR A 65 25.78 -14.85 3.65
C THR A 65 25.09 -15.97 4.44
N ASP A 66 25.52 -16.20 5.70
CA ASP A 66 24.92 -17.18 6.60
C ASP A 66 23.46 -16.85 6.93
N ALA A 67 23.16 -15.56 7.14
CA ALA A 67 21.80 -15.11 7.40
C ALA A 67 20.89 -15.32 6.18
N ALA A 68 21.36 -14.99 4.98
CA ALA A 68 20.62 -15.17 3.73
C ALA A 68 20.35 -16.66 3.46
N LYS A 69 21.36 -17.52 3.67
CA LYS A 69 21.23 -18.97 3.51
C LYS A 69 20.23 -19.57 4.50
N ARG A 70 20.31 -19.19 5.78
CA ARG A 70 19.40 -19.72 6.83
C ARG A 70 17.95 -19.25 6.66
N ALA A 71 17.74 -17.96 6.33
CA ALA A 71 16.39 -17.40 6.31
C ALA A 71 15.67 -17.62 5.00
N TRP A 72 16.37 -17.63 3.88
CA TRP A 72 15.77 -17.63 2.55
C TRP A 72 16.29 -18.73 1.64
N SER A 73 17.20 -19.59 2.11
CA SER A 73 17.89 -20.60 1.29
C SER A 73 18.57 -19.96 0.07
N THR A 74 19.07 -18.73 0.22
CA THR A 74 19.69 -17.96 -0.85
C THR A 74 21.21 -17.97 -0.69
N GLU A 75 21.89 -18.43 -1.73
CA GLU A 75 23.35 -18.29 -1.84
C GLU A 75 23.67 -16.97 -2.53
N LEU A 76 24.45 -16.13 -1.87
CA LEU A 76 24.88 -14.85 -2.42
C LEU A 76 26.09 -15.08 -3.32
N PRO A 77 26.21 -14.40 -4.46
CA PRO A 77 27.38 -14.51 -5.32
C PRO A 77 28.60 -13.89 -4.62
N ALA A 78 29.80 -14.31 -5.05
CA ALA A 78 31.04 -13.65 -4.69
C ALA A 78 31.12 -12.30 -5.41
N ALA A 79 30.50 -11.29 -4.84
CA ALA A 79 30.43 -9.94 -5.36
C ALA A 79 30.73 -8.92 -4.25
N PRO A 80 31.11 -7.68 -4.58
CA PRO A 80 31.28 -6.62 -3.61
C PRO A 80 30.05 -6.37 -2.75
N LEU A 81 30.24 -5.88 -1.53
CA LEU A 81 29.14 -5.58 -0.62
C LEU A 81 28.15 -4.59 -1.24
N GLY A 82 28.63 -3.53 -1.92
CA GLY A 82 27.81 -2.53 -2.56
C GLY A 82 26.89 -3.09 -3.66
N ASP A 83 27.33 -4.15 -4.34
CA ASP A 83 26.53 -4.82 -5.38
C ASP A 83 25.55 -5.85 -4.80
N THR A 84 25.73 -6.22 -3.53
CA THR A 84 24.93 -7.28 -2.88
C THR A 84 23.94 -6.74 -1.88
N VAL A 85 24.28 -5.66 -1.16
CA VAL A 85 23.46 -5.10 -0.07
C VAL A 85 23.29 -3.59 -0.27
N LEU A 86 22.05 -3.16 -0.42
CA LEU A 86 21.68 -1.74 -0.31
C LEU A 86 21.51 -1.38 1.16
N VAL A 87 22.32 -0.48 1.67
CA VAL A 87 22.18 0.03 3.03
C VAL A 87 21.40 1.34 3.00
N ARG A 88 20.18 1.34 3.54
CA ARG A 88 19.34 2.54 3.63
C ARG A 88 19.74 3.38 4.83
N LYS A 89 19.76 4.70 4.65
CA LYS A 89 20.06 5.66 5.72
C LYS A 89 18.94 5.75 6.75
N ARG A 90 19.26 6.15 7.97
CA ARG A 90 18.28 6.51 9.00
C ARG A 90 17.49 7.75 8.54
N SER A 91 16.20 7.77 8.87
CA SER A 91 15.33 8.91 8.63
C SER A 91 15.00 9.62 9.95
N PRO A 92 15.04 10.95 9.99
CA PRO A 92 14.60 11.70 11.16
C PRO A 92 13.07 11.73 11.31
N TYR A 93 12.31 11.36 10.27
CA TYR A 93 10.85 11.45 10.25
C TYR A 93 10.13 10.25 10.87
N GLY A 94 10.80 9.08 10.96
CA GLY A 94 10.26 7.91 11.66
C GLY A 94 9.12 7.18 10.98
N TYR A 95 8.82 7.45 9.71
CA TYR A 95 7.82 6.70 8.97
C TYR A 95 8.36 5.34 8.54
N ALA A 96 7.48 4.35 8.53
CA ALA A 96 7.81 2.96 8.20
C ALA A 96 7.09 2.46 6.97
N LYS A 97 5.87 2.95 6.76
CA LYS A 97 4.96 2.52 5.69
C LYS A 97 4.26 3.70 5.06
N ALA A 98 3.97 3.58 3.76
CA ALA A 98 3.06 4.48 3.07
C ALA A 98 2.20 3.72 2.06
N SER A 99 1.07 4.33 1.67
CA SER A 99 0.34 3.95 0.47
C SER A 99 0.32 5.14 -0.49
N TRP A 100 0.42 4.85 -1.78
CA TRP A 100 0.40 5.86 -2.83
C TRP A 100 -0.58 5.46 -3.93
N GLU A 101 -1.51 6.33 -4.22
CA GLU A 101 -2.35 6.23 -5.42
C GLU A 101 -1.57 6.79 -6.60
N ILE A 102 -1.14 5.92 -7.52
CA ILE A 102 -0.38 6.36 -8.69
C ILE A 102 -1.25 7.13 -9.68
N ASN A 103 -2.56 6.78 -9.75
CA ASN A 103 -3.62 7.45 -10.47
C ASN A 103 -4.98 7.11 -9.86
N LEU A 104 -6.08 7.75 -10.31
CA LEU A 104 -7.46 7.41 -9.95
C LEU A 104 -8.22 6.71 -11.07
N GLY A 105 -7.61 6.55 -12.25
CA GLY A 105 -8.20 5.84 -13.39
C GLY A 105 -8.31 4.35 -13.15
N CYS A 106 -9.36 3.74 -13.68
CA CYS A 106 -9.62 2.31 -13.58
C CYS A 106 -10.31 1.83 -14.86
N ASP A 107 -10.02 0.60 -15.27
CA ASP A 107 -10.70 -0.09 -16.37
C ASP A 107 -12.02 -0.75 -15.94
N TYR A 108 -12.37 -0.71 -14.63
CA TYR A 108 -13.65 -1.16 -14.09
C TYR A 108 -14.49 0.01 -13.57
N ASP A 109 -15.80 -0.21 -13.50
CA ASP A 109 -16.77 0.78 -13.01
C ASP A 109 -17.67 0.23 -11.90
N CYS A 110 -17.06 -0.34 -10.86
CA CYS A 110 -17.79 -0.94 -9.74
C CYS A 110 -18.66 0.08 -9.01
N SER A 111 -19.91 -0.29 -8.72
CA SER A 111 -20.91 0.57 -8.05
C SER A 111 -20.50 0.99 -6.63
N PHE A 112 -19.70 0.18 -5.95
CA PHE A 112 -19.21 0.43 -4.59
C PHE A 112 -17.84 1.11 -4.55
N CYS A 113 -17.35 1.68 -5.67
CA CYS A 113 -16.02 2.26 -5.73
C CYS A 113 -15.91 3.50 -4.83
N TYR A 114 -15.03 3.43 -3.83
CA TYR A 114 -14.80 4.53 -2.89
C TYR A 114 -14.11 5.76 -3.52
N LEU A 115 -13.54 5.62 -4.72
CA LEU A 115 -12.90 6.74 -5.42
C LEU A 115 -13.92 7.72 -6.04
N GLY A 116 -15.18 7.29 -6.23
CA GLY A 116 -16.15 8.08 -6.96
C GLY A 116 -15.75 8.23 -8.43
N GLU A 117 -15.36 9.41 -8.84
CA GLU A 117 -14.94 9.68 -10.22
C GLU A 117 -13.55 9.10 -10.51
N LYS A 118 -13.42 8.48 -11.70
CA LYS A 118 -12.17 7.82 -12.13
C LYS A 118 -11.47 8.68 -13.15
N ARG A 119 -10.28 9.18 -12.80
CA ARG A 119 -9.47 10.05 -13.63
C ARG A 119 -8.05 9.54 -13.76
N PHE A 120 -7.53 9.51 -15.01
CA PHE A 120 -6.11 9.28 -15.26
C PHE A 120 -5.36 10.59 -15.13
N GLU A 121 -5.12 11.01 -13.92
CA GLU A 121 -4.42 12.23 -13.57
C GLU A 121 -3.39 11.97 -12.45
N GLY A 122 -2.45 12.87 -12.30
CA GLY A 122 -1.43 12.80 -11.25
C GLY A 122 -0.16 13.52 -11.66
N LEU A 123 0.87 13.28 -10.87
CA LEU A 123 2.21 13.82 -11.09
C LEU A 123 2.79 13.32 -12.42
N ASP A 124 3.58 14.15 -13.09
CA ASP A 124 4.47 13.75 -14.16
C ASP A 124 5.60 12.85 -13.63
N TRP A 125 6.38 12.27 -14.54
CA TRP A 125 7.44 11.34 -14.19
C TRP A 125 8.51 11.95 -13.27
N GLU A 126 8.91 13.18 -13.49
CA GLU A 126 9.92 13.84 -12.67
C GLU A 126 9.43 14.02 -11.22
N ASN A 127 8.21 14.48 -11.06
CA ASN A 127 7.58 14.63 -9.74
C ASN A 127 7.26 13.28 -9.09
N LYS A 128 6.89 12.22 -9.85
CA LYS A 128 6.78 10.85 -9.34
C LYS A 128 8.12 10.36 -8.77
N GLN A 129 9.23 10.56 -9.49
CA GLN A 129 10.55 10.20 -8.99
C GLN A 129 10.92 11.02 -7.74
N ARG A 130 10.62 12.32 -7.74
CA ARG A 130 10.84 13.19 -6.57
C ARG A 130 10.05 12.68 -5.37
N LEU A 131 8.76 12.37 -5.53
CA LEU A 131 7.93 11.80 -4.49
C LEU A 131 8.52 10.49 -3.96
N LEU A 132 8.90 9.56 -4.81
CA LEU A 132 9.47 8.28 -4.39
C LEU A 132 10.78 8.44 -3.60
N ARG A 133 11.65 9.40 -3.98
CA ARG A 133 12.83 9.76 -3.16
C ARG A 133 12.41 10.32 -1.80
N MET A 134 11.40 11.18 -1.76
CA MET A 134 10.88 11.74 -0.50
C MET A 134 10.30 10.64 0.40
N LEU A 135 9.57 9.66 -0.15
CA LEU A 135 9.08 8.51 0.62
C LEU A 135 10.23 7.67 1.21
N ARG A 136 11.29 7.42 0.42
CA ARG A 136 12.51 6.78 0.92
C ARG A 136 13.13 7.57 2.09
N ASP A 137 13.28 8.88 1.92
CA ASP A 137 13.95 9.76 2.88
C ASP A 137 13.10 9.98 4.14
N ALA A 138 11.76 9.88 4.01
CA ALA A 138 10.83 9.81 5.14
C ALA A 138 11.00 8.54 6.00
N GLY A 139 11.73 7.52 5.50
CA GLY A 139 11.94 6.24 6.18
C GLY A 139 11.00 5.12 5.72
N VAL A 140 10.14 5.37 4.73
CA VAL A 140 9.20 4.36 4.22
C VAL A 140 9.95 3.16 3.68
N LEU A 141 9.78 2.01 4.32
CA LEU A 141 10.35 0.73 3.89
C LEU A 141 9.33 -0.12 3.14
N TRP A 142 8.05 -0.09 3.54
CA TRP A 142 6.97 -0.74 2.82
C TRP A 142 6.08 0.29 2.12
N LEU A 143 6.09 0.26 0.80
CA LEU A 143 5.22 1.09 -0.03
C LEU A 143 4.13 0.24 -0.68
N GLN A 144 2.86 0.62 -0.46
CA GLN A 144 1.74 0.10 -1.21
C GLN A 144 1.44 1.03 -2.39
N ILE A 145 1.63 0.55 -3.61
CA ILE A 145 1.16 1.23 -4.82
C ILE A 145 -0.27 0.78 -5.10
N THR A 146 -1.16 1.73 -5.28
CA THR A 146 -2.59 1.54 -5.48
C THR A 146 -3.13 2.64 -6.40
N GLY A 147 -4.42 2.85 -6.44
CA GLY A 147 -5.10 3.87 -7.24
C GLY A 147 -6.50 3.39 -7.59
N GLY A 148 -7.00 3.75 -8.76
CA GLY A 148 -8.08 3.05 -9.40
C GLY A 148 -7.62 1.64 -9.78
N GLU A 149 -6.90 1.52 -10.89
CA GLU A 149 -6.12 0.33 -11.22
C GLU A 149 -4.66 0.73 -11.49
N ALA A 150 -3.76 0.33 -10.59
CA ALA A 150 -2.37 0.75 -10.68
C ALA A 150 -1.65 0.18 -11.91
N LEU A 151 -1.94 -1.08 -12.30
CA LEU A 151 -1.23 -1.78 -13.38
C LEU A 151 -1.54 -1.25 -14.79
N ILE A 152 -2.52 -0.36 -14.93
CA ILE A 152 -2.82 0.29 -16.22
C ILE A 152 -2.26 1.71 -16.32
N ASP A 153 -1.65 2.24 -15.26
CA ASP A 153 -0.93 3.50 -15.34
C ASP A 153 0.28 3.35 -16.28
N ARG A 154 0.44 4.30 -17.21
CA ARG A 154 1.50 4.23 -18.24
C ARG A 154 2.91 4.22 -17.67
N GLU A 155 3.09 4.79 -16.47
CA GLU A 155 4.39 4.91 -15.80
C GLU A 155 4.54 3.91 -14.64
N PHE A 156 3.56 3.00 -14.46
CA PHE A 156 3.59 2.02 -13.38
C PHE A 156 4.89 1.21 -13.37
N GLY A 157 5.30 0.67 -14.52
CA GLY A 157 6.52 -0.14 -14.63
C GLY A 157 7.76 0.62 -14.16
N ALA A 158 7.93 1.85 -14.68
CA ALA A 158 9.06 2.71 -14.32
C ALA A 158 9.03 3.10 -12.83
N ALA A 159 7.86 3.44 -12.29
CA ALA A 159 7.69 3.79 -10.87
C ALA A 159 7.97 2.59 -9.96
N TYR A 160 7.50 1.42 -10.34
CA TYR A 160 7.72 0.17 -9.62
C TYR A 160 9.22 -0.19 -9.55
N GLU A 161 9.92 -0.20 -10.70
CA GLU A 161 11.36 -0.46 -10.76
C GLU A 161 12.15 0.57 -9.97
N TYR A 162 11.79 1.87 -10.11
CA TYR A 162 12.45 2.94 -9.36
C TYR A 162 12.27 2.76 -7.85
N THR A 163 11.10 2.34 -7.40
CA THR A 163 10.83 2.05 -5.98
C THR A 163 11.71 0.92 -5.47
N HIS A 164 11.89 -0.14 -6.26
CA HIS A 164 12.81 -1.24 -5.93
C HIS A 164 14.28 -0.76 -5.85
N ARG A 165 14.73 0.07 -6.78
CA ARG A 165 16.09 0.66 -6.74
C ARG A 165 16.31 1.52 -5.50
N LEU A 166 15.28 2.15 -4.97
CA LEU A 166 15.33 2.90 -3.71
C LEU A 166 15.32 1.99 -2.46
N GLY A 167 15.26 0.68 -2.62
CA GLY A 167 15.28 -0.30 -1.53
C GLY A 167 13.98 -0.37 -0.73
N MET A 168 12.85 -0.04 -1.34
CA MET A 168 11.54 -0.21 -0.70
C MET A 168 10.93 -1.56 -1.06
N MET A 169 10.24 -2.18 -0.10
CA MET A 169 9.44 -3.39 -0.28
C MET A 169 8.09 -3.01 -0.85
N VAL A 170 7.77 -3.46 -2.06
CA VAL A 170 6.57 -3.01 -2.76
C VAL A 170 5.41 -3.99 -2.59
N GLN A 171 4.27 -3.46 -2.18
CA GLN A 171 2.97 -4.11 -2.29
C GLN A 171 2.16 -3.40 -3.37
N VAL A 172 1.43 -4.17 -4.20
CA VAL A 172 0.54 -3.60 -5.21
C VAL A 172 -0.90 -4.05 -4.94
N SER A 173 -1.83 -3.11 -5.03
CA SER A 173 -3.26 -3.41 -5.05
C SER A 173 -3.78 -3.28 -6.47
N THR A 174 -4.50 -4.31 -6.95
CA THR A 174 -4.96 -4.42 -8.34
C THR A 174 -6.27 -5.19 -8.44
N ASN A 175 -7.01 -4.98 -9.51
CA ASN A 175 -8.16 -5.82 -9.87
C ASN A 175 -7.74 -7.15 -10.55
N GLY A 176 -6.45 -7.34 -10.83
CA GLY A 176 -5.89 -8.58 -11.38
C GLY A 176 -5.94 -8.72 -12.89
N SER A 177 -6.72 -7.93 -13.61
CA SER A 177 -6.94 -8.07 -15.06
C SER A 177 -5.66 -7.99 -15.90
N SER A 178 -4.67 -7.23 -15.43
CA SER A 178 -3.40 -7.02 -16.13
C SER A 178 -2.30 -8.01 -15.76
N LEU A 179 -2.47 -8.87 -14.74
CA LEU A 179 -1.45 -9.84 -14.31
C LEU A 179 -1.07 -10.84 -15.42
N ARG A 180 -1.99 -11.15 -16.34
CA ARG A 180 -1.76 -12.02 -17.51
C ARG A 180 -0.87 -11.40 -18.58
N LYS A 181 -0.65 -10.07 -18.55
CA LYS A 181 0.11 -9.37 -19.60
C LYS A 181 1.60 -9.62 -19.44
N GLN A 182 2.28 -10.04 -20.51
CA GLN A 182 3.70 -10.39 -20.47
C GLN A 182 4.60 -9.28 -19.87
N PRO A 183 4.44 -7.98 -20.21
CA PRO A 183 5.27 -6.94 -19.60
C PRO A 183 5.13 -6.85 -18.06
N ILE A 184 3.94 -7.15 -17.50
CA ILE A 184 3.71 -7.16 -16.05
C ILE A 184 4.32 -8.44 -15.44
N ARG A 185 4.18 -9.59 -16.09
CA ARG A 185 4.82 -10.85 -15.66
C ARG A 185 6.34 -10.68 -15.60
N ASP A 186 6.94 -10.15 -16.66
CA ASP A 186 8.39 -9.91 -16.75
C ASP A 186 8.85 -8.94 -15.64
N LEU A 187 8.09 -7.87 -15.42
CA LEU A 187 8.38 -6.89 -14.36
C LEU A 187 8.38 -7.55 -12.99
N PHE A 188 7.35 -8.33 -12.66
CA PHE A 188 7.22 -8.98 -11.35
C PHE A 188 8.14 -10.19 -11.18
N THR A 189 8.63 -10.78 -12.25
CA THR A 189 9.67 -11.81 -12.22
C THR A 189 11.03 -11.20 -11.93
N ARG A 190 11.38 -10.08 -12.58
CA ARG A 190 12.65 -9.37 -12.33
C ARG A 190 12.68 -8.71 -10.95
N HIS A 191 11.58 -8.08 -10.57
CA HIS A 191 11.43 -7.34 -9.32
C HIS A 191 10.24 -7.88 -8.54
N ARG A 192 10.47 -8.95 -7.78
CA ARG A 192 9.40 -9.65 -7.09
C ARG A 192 8.71 -8.76 -6.06
N PRO A 193 7.38 -8.58 -6.12
CA PRO A 193 6.65 -7.80 -5.11
C PRO A 193 6.69 -8.49 -3.74
N TYR A 194 6.61 -7.68 -2.69
CA TYR A 194 6.39 -8.20 -1.34
C TYR A 194 5.01 -8.89 -1.23
N ARG A 195 3.99 -8.29 -1.88
CA ARG A 195 2.63 -8.82 -1.92
C ARG A 195 1.84 -8.19 -3.08
N LEU A 196 1.01 -8.99 -3.70
CA LEU A 196 -0.06 -8.52 -4.58
C LEU A 196 -1.40 -8.74 -3.89
N THR A 197 -2.13 -7.66 -3.63
CA THR A 197 -3.49 -7.71 -3.11
C THR A 197 -4.45 -7.58 -4.29
N VAL A 198 -5.16 -8.66 -4.59
CA VAL A 198 -6.05 -8.74 -5.76
C VAL A 198 -7.49 -8.79 -5.29
N SER A 199 -8.34 -7.95 -5.86
CA SER A 199 -9.76 -7.89 -5.51
C SER A 199 -10.56 -8.94 -6.28
N LEU A 200 -11.44 -9.66 -5.60
CA LEU A 200 -12.35 -10.67 -6.14
C LEU A 200 -13.79 -10.17 -5.98
N TYR A 201 -14.55 -10.12 -7.08
CA TYR A 201 -15.85 -9.48 -7.16
C TYR A 201 -17.01 -10.44 -7.53
N GLY A 202 -16.73 -11.70 -7.78
CA GLY A 202 -17.70 -12.74 -8.12
C GLY A 202 -16.99 -14.06 -8.41
N ALA A 203 -17.69 -15.17 -8.27
CA ALA A 203 -17.19 -16.50 -8.58
C ALA A 203 -17.60 -16.98 -9.99
N THR A 204 -18.53 -16.27 -10.62
CA THR A 204 -19.01 -16.53 -12.00
C THR A 204 -18.77 -15.35 -12.91
N GLY A 205 -18.75 -15.61 -14.24
CA GLY A 205 -18.57 -14.56 -15.23
C GLY A 205 -19.69 -13.53 -15.20
N ASP A 206 -20.92 -13.97 -15.06
CA ASP A 206 -22.10 -13.11 -15.07
C ASP A 206 -22.08 -12.14 -13.88
N THR A 207 -21.84 -12.66 -12.68
CA THR A 207 -21.77 -11.85 -11.46
C THR A 207 -20.58 -10.92 -11.48
N TYR A 208 -19.38 -11.41 -11.83
CA TYR A 208 -18.18 -10.61 -11.84
C TYR A 208 -18.25 -9.43 -12.85
N ASP A 209 -18.71 -9.72 -14.08
CA ASP A 209 -18.86 -8.74 -15.13
C ASP A 209 -19.94 -7.69 -14.78
N LYS A 210 -21.04 -8.13 -14.14
CA LYS A 210 -22.10 -7.25 -13.62
C LYS A 210 -21.54 -6.29 -12.56
N VAL A 211 -20.87 -6.81 -11.55
CA VAL A 211 -20.30 -6.02 -10.44
C VAL A 211 -19.27 -5.01 -10.93
N THR A 212 -18.41 -5.44 -11.85
CA THR A 212 -17.34 -4.58 -12.39
C THR A 212 -17.81 -3.67 -13.52
N ARG A 213 -19.04 -3.89 -14.03
CA ARG A 213 -19.59 -3.24 -15.23
C ARG A 213 -18.66 -3.32 -16.44
N ASN A 214 -17.96 -4.46 -16.55
CA ASN A 214 -16.94 -4.67 -17.58
C ASN A 214 -16.99 -6.09 -18.14
N ARG A 215 -17.56 -6.24 -19.33
CA ARG A 215 -17.73 -7.52 -20.00
C ARG A 215 -16.40 -8.24 -20.19
N GLY A 216 -16.35 -9.52 -19.83
CA GLY A 216 -15.16 -10.37 -19.90
C GLY A 216 -14.12 -10.07 -18.80
N ALA A 217 -14.50 -9.33 -17.76
CA ALA A 217 -13.62 -9.03 -16.62
C ALA A 217 -13.24 -10.30 -15.87
N PHE A 218 -14.18 -11.23 -15.66
CA PHE A 218 -13.91 -12.51 -14.99
C PHE A 218 -12.87 -13.36 -15.73
N ALA A 219 -13.00 -13.47 -17.04
CA ALA A 219 -12.02 -14.22 -17.85
C ALA A 219 -10.61 -13.60 -17.79
N ARG A 220 -10.52 -12.26 -17.76
CA ARG A 220 -9.23 -11.57 -17.57
C ARG A 220 -8.67 -11.75 -16.17
N PHE A 221 -9.51 -11.72 -15.16
CA PHE A 221 -9.15 -11.94 -13.76
C PHE A 221 -8.61 -13.37 -13.55
N THR A 222 -9.35 -14.40 -13.98
CA THR A 222 -8.92 -15.81 -13.83
C THR A 222 -7.62 -16.09 -14.58
N ALA A 223 -7.50 -15.61 -15.83
CA ALA A 223 -6.23 -15.69 -16.57
C ALA A 223 -5.07 -14.95 -15.86
N GLY A 224 -5.38 -13.86 -15.16
CA GLY A 224 -4.41 -13.15 -14.32
C GLY A 224 -3.99 -13.94 -13.09
N LEU A 225 -4.92 -14.63 -12.42
CA LEU A 225 -4.61 -15.51 -11.28
C LEU A 225 -3.81 -16.74 -11.72
N ASP A 226 -4.16 -17.35 -12.87
CA ASP A 226 -3.41 -18.49 -13.42
C ASP A 226 -1.96 -18.10 -13.71
N ALA A 227 -1.75 -16.98 -14.40
CA ALA A 227 -0.41 -16.46 -14.65
C ALA A 227 0.36 -16.16 -13.36
N ALA A 228 -0.30 -15.53 -12.38
CA ALA A 228 0.32 -15.24 -11.09
C ALA A 228 0.70 -16.49 -10.31
N ARG A 229 -0.11 -17.55 -10.40
CA ARG A 229 0.18 -18.87 -9.80
C ARG A 229 1.35 -19.56 -10.49
N GLU A 230 1.38 -19.55 -11.82
CA GLU A 230 2.53 -20.06 -12.59
C GLU A 230 3.84 -19.38 -12.20
N ASP A 231 3.83 -18.05 -12.08
CA ASP A 231 5.00 -17.25 -11.72
C ASP A 231 5.30 -17.32 -10.21
N GLY A 232 4.48 -18.04 -9.43
CA GLY A 232 4.59 -18.18 -7.98
C GLY A 232 4.48 -16.84 -7.24
N LEU A 233 3.74 -15.86 -7.75
CA LEU A 233 3.64 -14.53 -7.16
C LEU A 233 2.90 -14.55 -5.81
N PRO A 234 3.28 -13.67 -4.85
CA PRO A 234 2.70 -13.63 -3.50
C PRO A 234 1.33 -12.95 -3.49
N ILE A 235 0.31 -13.67 -3.95
CA ILE A 235 -1.08 -13.18 -4.02
C ILE A 235 -1.75 -13.27 -2.65
N ARG A 236 -2.58 -12.26 -2.35
CA ARG A 236 -3.63 -12.28 -1.35
C ARG A 236 -4.92 -11.78 -2.01
N LEU A 237 -6.01 -12.53 -1.87
CA LEU A 237 -7.31 -12.12 -2.40
C LEU A 237 -8.10 -11.32 -1.38
N ASN A 238 -8.72 -10.23 -1.83
CA ASN A 238 -9.74 -9.50 -1.10
C ASN A 238 -11.09 -9.83 -1.73
N VAL A 239 -11.89 -10.62 -1.04
CA VAL A 239 -13.28 -10.93 -1.42
C VAL A 239 -14.14 -9.73 -1.04
N ILE A 240 -14.62 -8.99 -2.02
CA ILE A 240 -15.42 -7.78 -1.81
C ILE A 240 -16.88 -8.14 -1.99
N VAL A 241 -17.66 -8.06 -0.92
CA VAL A 241 -19.08 -8.45 -0.89
C VAL A 241 -19.95 -7.22 -1.06
N SER A 242 -20.75 -7.20 -2.11
CA SER A 242 -21.78 -6.21 -2.40
C SER A 242 -23.14 -6.88 -2.56
N ASP A 243 -24.22 -6.13 -2.66
CA ASP A 243 -25.55 -6.67 -2.89
C ASP A 243 -25.63 -7.51 -4.17
N ASP A 244 -24.90 -7.09 -5.21
CA ASP A 244 -24.85 -7.77 -6.50
C ASP A 244 -24.21 -9.17 -6.46
N ASN A 245 -23.33 -9.47 -5.49
CA ASN A 245 -22.57 -10.73 -5.40
C ASN A 245 -22.68 -11.46 -4.06
N ALA A 246 -23.51 -10.96 -3.13
CA ALA A 246 -23.68 -11.56 -1.79
C ALA A 246 -24.08 -13.04 -1.84
N HIS A 247 -24.84 -13.45 -2.87
CA HIS A 247 -25.27 -14.83 -3.10
C HIS A 247 -24.12 -15.78 -3.50
N GLU A 248 -22.95 -15.25 -3.88
CA GLU A 248 -21.76 -16.02 -4.29
C GLU A 248 -20.63 -16.02 -3.26
N VAL A 249 -20.83 -15.50 -2.03
CA VAL A 249 -19.74 -15.33 -1.05
C VAL A 249 -18.99 -16.63 -0.79
N ASP A 250 -19.71 -17.73 -0.55
CA ASP A 250 -19.10 -19.04 -0.29
C ASP A 250 -18.36 -19.57 -1.52
N ALA A 251 -18.89 -19.34 -2.72
CA ALA A 251 -18.23 -19.70 -3.97
C ALA A 251 -16.97 -18.86 -4.23
N MET A 252 -16.98 -17.58 -3.89
CA MET A 252 -15.78 -16.71 -3.97
C MET A 252 -14.70 -17.16 -2.99
N VAL A 253 -15.08 -17.55 -1.77
CA VAL A 253 -14.12 -18.11 -0.79
C VAL A 253 -13.58 -19.44 -1.31
N GLY A 254 -14.44 -20.34 -1.80
CA GLY A 254 -14.03 -21.62 -2.39
C GLY A 254 -13.09 -21.44 -3.60
N LEU A 255 -13.31 -20.41 -4.43
CA LEU A 255 -12.42 -20.07 -5.52
C LEU A 255 -11.03 -19.64 -5.01
N ALA A 256 -10.96 -18.81 -3.98
CA ALA A 256 -9.70 -18.40 -3.36
C ALA A 256 -8.93 -19.59 -2.77
N GLU A 257 -9.63 -20.50 -2.11
CA GLU A 257 -9.07 -21.74 -1.55
C GLU A 257 -8.58 -22.70 -2.64
N ALA A 258 -9.31 -22.85 -3.74
CA ALA A 258 -8.92 -23.67 -4.88
C ALA A 258 -7.63 -23.17 -5.56
N TYR A 259 -7.39 -21.85 -5.55
CA TYR A 259 -6.11 -21.27 -5.98
C TYR A 259 -5.01 -21.42 -4.95
N GLY A 260 -5.31 -21.75 -3.70
CA GLY A 260 -4.37 -21.82 -2.57
C GLY A 260 -3.89 -20.43 -2.12
N PHE A 261 -4.62 -19.37 -2.41
CA PHE A 261 -4.25 -18.00 -2.02
C PHE A 261 -4.89 -17.60 -0.70
N PRO A 262 -4.14 -17.00 0.23
CA PRO A 262 -4.70 -16.35 1.42
C PRO A 262 -5.76 -15.33 1.00
N HIS A 263 -6.88 -15.29 1.71
CA HIS A 263 -7.96 -14.35 1.41
C HIS A 263 -8.47 -13.63 2.65
N GLN A 264 -9.22 -12.57 2.43
CA GLN A 264 -9.97 -11.83 3.45
C GLN A 264 -11.26 -11.32 2.84
N VAL A 265 -12.37 -11.51 3.58
CA VAL A 265 -13.71 -11.05 3.18
C VAL A 265 -13.96 -9.64 3.72
N TYR A 266 -14.43 -8.76 2.86
CA TYR A 266 -14.83 -7.39 3.16
C TYR A 266 -16.31 -7.20 2.79
N THR A 267 -17.11 -6.88 3.78
CA THR A 267 -18.57 -6.82 3.67
C THR A 267 -19.13 -5.41 3.86
N ASN A 268 -18.37 -4.50 4.44
CA ASN A 268 -18.82 -3.14 4.68
C ASN A 268 -18.29 -2.20 3.59
N MET A 269 -19.21 -1.57 2.86
CA MET A 269 -18.86 -0.49 1.94
C MET A 269 -18.47 0.76 2.70
N SER A 270 -17.76 1.66 2.04
CA SER A 270 -17.42 2.98 2.57
C SER A 270 -17.97 4.05 1.64
N PRO A 271 -18.37 5.21 2.15
CA PRO A 271 -18.65 6.37 1.31
C PRO A 271 -17.45 6.66 0.40
N THR A 272 -17.67 7.49 -0.62
CA THR A 272 -16.56 7.96 -1.46
C THR A 272 -15.56 8.78 -0.64
N ILE A 273 -14.37 8.99 -1.22
CA ILE A 273 -13.34 9.85 -0.60
C ILE A 273 -13.80 11.28 -0.40
N ASP A 274 -14.84 11.71 -1.13
CA ASP A 274 -15.45 13.04 -1.04
C ASP A 274 -16.69 13.04 -0.14
N GLY A 275 -17.01 11.91 0.52
CA GLY A 275 -18.12 11.80 1.47
C GLY A 275 -19.48 11.48 0.85
N GLU A 276 -19.55 11.13 -0.44
CA GLU A 276 -20.81 10.78 -1.09
C GLU A 276 -21.27 9.36 -0.73
N ALA A 277 -22.59 9.18 -0.63
CA ALA A 277 -23.23 7.95 -0.18
C ALA A 277 -23.35 6.85 -1.29
N ASN A 278 -23.06 7.17 -2.54
CA ASN A 278 -23.31 6.28 -3.67
C ASN A 278 -22.83 4.82 -3.47
N PRO A 279 -21.62 4.55 -2.92
CA PRO A 279 -21.17 3.19 -2.69
C PRO A 279 -22.01 2.43 -1.65
N LEU A 280 -22.68 3.15 -0.75
CA LEU A 280 -23.49 2.53 0.31
C LEU A 280 -24.76 1.87 -0.25
N ALA A 281 -25.25 2.35 -1.40
CA ALA A 281 -26.38 1.70 -2.09
C ALA A 281 -26.07 0.29 -2.59
N ALA A 282 -24.79 -0.06 -2.72
CA ALA A 282 -24.35 -1.41 -3.08
C ALA A 282 -24.05 -2.29 -1.86
N GLN A 283 -24.39 -1.86 -0.64
CA GLN A 283 -24.16 -2.59 0.59
C GLN A 283 -25.07 -3.81 0.70
N ALA A 284 -24.49 -5.00 0.85
CA ALA A 284 -25.23 -6.22 1.13
C ALA A 284 -25.67 -6.25 2.60
N GLU A 285 -26.90 -5.87 2.87
CA GLU A 285 -27.46 -5.72 4.24
C GLU A 285 -27.31 -6.96 5.10
N SER A 286 -27.52 -8.15 4.53
CA SER A 286 -27.39 -9.44 5.23
C SER A 286 -25.95 -9.77 5.66
N HIS A 287 -24.96 -9.08 5.13
CA HIS A 287 -23.53 -9.33 5.36
C HIS A 287 -22.83 -8.20 6.13
N VAL A 288 -23.55 -7.12 6.43
CA VAL A 288 -22.99 -6.00 7.19
C VAL A 288 -22.48 -6.46 8.54
N GLN A 289 -21.23 -6.14 8.83
CA GLN A 289 -20.63 -6.45 10.13
C GLN A 289 -20.54 -5.18 10.98
N VAL A 290 -20.95 -5.32 12.24
CA VAL A 290 -20.70 -4.28 13.23
C VAL A 290 -19.21 -4.04 13.34
N ARG A 291 -18.78 -2.80 13.19
CA ARG A 291 -17.37 -2.44 13.25
C ARG A 291 -16.80 -2.70 14.64
N ARG A 292 -15.62 -3.31 14.66
CA ARG A 292 -14.89 -3.52 15.91
C ARG A 292 -14.53 -2.19 16.54
N VAL A 293 -14.49 -2.20 17.86
CA VAL A 293 -14.02 -1.04 18.63
C VAL A 293 -12.62 -0.65 18.17
N PHE A 294 -12.42 0.61 17.86
CA PHE A 294 -11.13 1.15 17.46
C PHE A 294 -10.16 1.17 18.64
N THR A 295 -9.04 0.49 18.52
CA THR A 295 -8.03 0.33 19.58
C THR A 295 -6.79 1.18 19.38
N GLY A 296 -6.70 1.91 18.27
CA GLY A 296 -5.57 2.76 17.89
C GLY A 296 -5.18 2.58 16.43
N CYS A 297 -4.40 3.50 15.92
CA CYS A 297 -3.91 3.49 14.53
C CYS A 297 -2.55 4.17 14.45
N ASN A 298 -1.73 3.75 13.50
CA ASN A 298 -0.43 4.34 13.22
C ASN A 298 -0.50 5.44 12.14
N ALA A 299 -1.70 5.77 11.68
CA ALA A 299 -1.94 6.80 10.68
C ALA A 299 -1.43 8.17 11.15
N GLY A 300 -0.66 8.85 10.32
CA GLY A 300 -0.02 10.12 10.63
C GLY A 300 1.28 10.02 11.44
N HIS A 301 1.57 8.88 12.10
CA HIS A 301 2.75 8.70 12.95
C HIS A 301 3.84 7.83 12.27
N THR A 302 3.50 6.59 11.89
CA THR A 302 4.44 5.69 11.23
C THR A 302 3.94 5.21 9.87
N PHE A 303 2.72 5.61 9.51
CA PHE A 303 2.07 5.37 8.24
C PHE A 303 1.40 6.65 7.74
N PHE A 304 1.42 6.88 6.43
CA PHE A 304 0.63 7.91 5.77
C PHE A 304 0.20 7.46 4.36
N HIS A 305 -0.71 8.22 3.78
CA HIS A 305 -1.23 8.01 2.43
C HIS A 305 -0.86 9.20 1.54
N VAL A 306 -0.60 8.95 0.27
CA VAL A 306 -0.36 9.98 -0.74
C VAL A 306 -1.28 9.76 -1.93
N ASN A 307 -1.95 10.81 -2.37
CA ASN A 307 -2.79 10.81 -3.56
C ASN A 307 -1.96 10.99 -4.85
N PRO A 308 -2.56 10.92 -6.05
CA PRO A 308 -1.82 11.05 -7.31
C PRO A 308 -1.09 12.38 -7.51
N HIS A 309 -1.50 13.43 -6.80
CA HIS A 309 -0.91 14.77 -6.90
C HIS A 309 0.17 15.06 -5.85
N GLY A 310 0.60 14.05 -5.10
CA GLY A 310 1.62 14.20 -4.05
C GLY A 310 1.10 14.84 -2.77
N ILE A 311 -0.22 14.87 -2.58
CA ILE A 311 -0.86 15.33 -1.35
C ILE A 311 -0.86 14.17 -0.34
N ALA A 312 -0.16 14.36 0.77
CA ALA A 312 -0.10 13.41 1.86
C ALA A 312 -1.19 13.67 2.90
N SER A 313 -1.82 12.60 3.35
CA SER A 313 -2.83 12.59 4.40
C SER A 313 -2.54 11.47 5.40
N ILE A 314 -3.18 11.49 6.56
CA ILE A 314 -2.94 10.46 7.59
C ILE A 314 -3.29 9.05 7.08
N CYS A 315 -4.35 8.91 6.27
CA CYS A 315 -4.76 7.65 5.65
C CYS A 315 -5.69 7.91 4.47
N LYS A 316 -6.07 6.85 3.74
CA LYS A 316 -7.01 6.92 2.60
C LYS A 316 -8.38 7.54 2.93
N VAL A 317 -8.80 7.43 4.19
CA VAL A 317 -10.11 7.90 4.67
C VAL A 317 -10.00 9.30 5.26
N GLY A 318 -8.93 9.57 6.01
CA GLY A 318 -8.67 10.88 6.62
C GLY A 318 -7.82 11.75 5.71
N ARG A 319 -8.41 12.25 4.61
CA ARG A 319 -7.70 13.01 3.58
C ARG A 319 -7.56 14.50 3.90
N ASP A 320 -8.36 15.01 4.82
CA ASP A 320 -8.35 16.41 5.21
C ASP A 320 -8.30 16.52 6.76
N PRO A 321 -7.44 17.37 7.31
CA PRO A 321 -6.38 18.16 6.68
C PRO A 321 -5.25 17.34 6.06
N SER A 322 -4.48 17.92 5.13
CA SER A 322 -3.42 17.27 4.35
C SER A 322 -2.17 18.13 4.20
N VAL A 323 -1.14 17.56 3.59
CA VAL A 323 0.15 18.18 3.34
C VAL A 323 0.54 17.98 1.88
N ASN A 324 0.93 19.04 1.18
CA ASN A 324 1.42 18.93 -0.19
C ASN A 324 2.94 18.68 -0.20
N LEU A 325 3.35 17.41 -0.35
CA LEU A 325 4.77 17.06 -0.34
C LEU A 325 5.56 17.67 -1.51
N ILE A 326 4.94 17.85 -2.66
CA ILE A 326 5.63 18.40 -3.82
C ILE A 326 5.87 19.90 -3.65
N ALA A 327 4.94 20.63 -3.07
CA ALA A 327 5.08 22.05 -2.84
C ALA A 327 5.85 22.38 -1.56
N GLU A 328 5.61 21.63 -0.48
CA GLU A 328 6.08 21.97 0.87
C GLU A 328 7.32 21.17 1.33
N GLY A 329 7.63 20.06 0.64
CA GLY A 329 8.79 19.24 1.02
C GLY A 329 8.52 18.27 2.18
N LEU A 330 9.57 17.56 2.60
CA LEU A 330 9.51 16.58 3.68
C LEU A 330 9.32 17.21 5.06
N GLU A 331 9.73 18.45 5.23
CA GLU A 331 9.62 19.20 6.48
C GLU A 331 8.17 19.38 6.93
N ALA A 332 7.24 19.24 6.01
CA ALA A 332 5.80 19.31 6.31
C ALA A 332 5.22 18.00 6.89
N LEU A 333 5.90 16.85 6.71
CA LEU A 333 5.41 15.53 7.17
C LEU A 333 5.06 15.46 8.67
N PRO A 334 5.84 16.05 9.60
CA PRO A 334 5.51 16.00 11.04
C PRO A 334 4.13 16.55 11.37
N ARG A 335 3.56 17.43 10.52
CA ARG A 335 2.18 17.93 10.71
C ARG A 335 1.13 16.81 10.65
N LEU A 336 1.40 15.72 9.94
CA LEU A 336 0.47 14.58 9.90
C LEU A 336 0.29 13.93 11.27
N GLY A 337 1.32 13.92 12.14
CA GLY A 337 1.20 13.47 13.51
C GLY A 337 0.23 14.35 14.31
N ALA A 338 0.38 15.68 14.25
CA ALA A 338 -0.53 16.61 14.90
C ALA A 338 -1.97 16.50 14.36
N ILE A 339 -2.13 16.33 13.05
CA ILE A 339 -3.45 16.08 12.42
C ILE A 339 -4.06 14.79 12.96
N ALA A 340 -3.29 13.69 13.01
CA ALA A 340 -3.75 12.42 13.53
C ALA A 340 -4.19 12.54 15.00
N GLU A 341 -3.43 13.22 15.82
CA GLU A 341 -3.76 13.45 17.21
C GLU A 341 -5.06 14.26 17.36
N SER A 342 -5.21 15.35 16.61
CA SER A 342 -6.43 16.17 16.69
C SER A 342 -7.68 15.38 16.28
N LEU A 343 -7.57 14.53 15.26
CA LEU A 343 -8.69 13.70 14.76
C LEU A 343 -8.95 12.47 15.64
N GLN A 344 -7.91 11.84 16.17
CA GLN A 344 -8.03 10.59 16.93
C GLN A 344 -8.19 10.83 18.43
N LEU A 345 -7.68 11.92 18.97
CA LEU A 345 -7.91 12.34 20.36
C LEU A 345 -9.34 12.87 20.61
N ARG A 346 -10.23 12.71 19.63
CA ARG A 346 -11.68 12.85 19.85
C ARG A 346 -12.19 14.29 19.96
N THR A 347 -11.43 15.22 19.43
CA THR A 347 -11.84 16.63 19.37
C THR A 347 -12.70 16.94 18.14
N GLY A 348 -12.73 16.05 17.16
CA GLY A 348 -13.53 16.19 15.95
C GLY A 348 -14.33 14.92 15.63
N GLY A 349 -15.10 14.93 14.57
CA GLY A 349 -15.76 13.78 14.00
C GLY A 349 -17.26 13.81 14.10
N CYS A 350 -17.89 13.50 15.21
CA CYS A 350 -19.36 13.46 15.29
C CYS A 350 -19.90 14.78 15.82
N SER A 351 -20.56 15.56 14.95
CA SER A 351 -21.17 16.83 15.34
C SER A 351 -22.24 16.61 16.42
N GLY A 352 -22.22 17.42 17.49
CA GLY A 352 -23.18 17.37 18.59
C GLY A 352 -23.07 16.17 19.52
N CYS A 353 -22.08 15.30 19.38
CA CYS A 353 -21.91 14.13 20.25
C CYS A 353 -21.28 14.51 21.60
N THR A 354 -21.98 14.21 22.68
CA THR A 354 -21.51 14.43 24.06
C THR A 354 -20.63 13.29 24.59
N LYS A 355 -20.61 12.13 23.95
CA LYS A 355 -19.88 10.91 24.38
C LYS A 355 -18.43 10.84 23.82
N THR A 356 -17.82 11.98 23.53
CA THR A 356 -16.49 12.03 22.91
C THR A 356 -15.41 11.39 23.76
N GLY A 357 -15.49 11.49 25.10
CA GLY A 357 -14.50 10.94 26.03
C GLY A 357 -14.41 9.41 26.05
N THR A 358 -15.50 8.71 25.75
CA THR A 358 -15.60 7.23 25.75
C THR A 358 -15.59 6.62 24.35
N CYS A 359 -15.64 7.46 23.32
CA CYS A 359 -15.71 6.98 21.93
C CYS A 359 -14.41 6.31 21.49
N ARG A 360 -14.53 5.11 20.92
CA ARG A 360 -13.45 4.34 20.33
C ARG A 360 -13.71 4.02 18.83
N ALA A 361 -14.42 4.90 18.14
CA ALA A 361 -14.60 4.79 16.70
C ALA A 361 -13.38 5.40 15.95
N CYS A 362 -13.09 4.88 14.77
CA CYS A 362 -12.18 5.54 13.83
C CYS A 362 -12.81 6.86 13.39
N ARG A 363 -12.29 7.98 13.86
CA ARG A 363 -12.92 9.30 13.64
C ARG A 363 -13.01 9.74 12.19
N PRO A 364 -11.94 9.63 11.39
CA PRO A 364 -12.04 9.96 9.97
C PRO A 364 -13.10 9.14 9.25
N LEU A 365 -13.20 7.85 9.54
CA LEU A 365 -14.19 6.98 8.92
C LEU A 365 -15.61 7.31 9.43
N ALA A 366 -15.81 7.54 10.73
CA ALA A 366 -17.09 7.92 11.29
C ALA A 366 -17.60 9.24 10.69
N LYS A 367 -16.69 10.21 10.47
CA LYS A 367 -17.01 11.47 9.79
C LYS A 367 -17.55 11.23 8.39
N LEU A 368 -16.88 10.40 7.56
CA LEU A 368 -17.34 10.10 6.20
C LEU A 368 -18.73 9.46 6.18
N TYR A 369 -19.01 8.50 7.06
CA TYR A 369 -20.34 7.89 7.16
C TYR A 369 -21.40 8.89 7.61
N GLN A 370 -21.09 9.79 8.53
CA GLN A 370 -21.99 10.84 8.98
C GLN A 370 -22.30 11.85 7.87
N GLU A 371 -21.28 12.26 7.13
CA GLU A 371 -21.42 13.17 5.99
C GLU A 371 -22.24 12.55 4.85
N ALA A 372 -22.09 11.24 4.63
CA ALA A 372 -22.89 10.47 3.70
C ALA A 372 -24.33 10.19 4.17
N GLY A 373 -24.70 10.61 5.38
CA GLY A 373 -26.04 10.37 5.95
C GLY A 373 -26.36 8.91 6.24
N ASP A 374 -25.34 8.06 6.45
CA ASP A 374 -25.54 6.63 6.68
C ASP A 374 -26.01 6.31 8.09
N ARG A 375 -26.48 5.08 8.28
CA ARG A 375 -27.01 4.59 9.55
C ARG A 375 -25.95 4.66 10.64
N ARG A 376 -26.34 5.22 11.77
CA ARG A 376 -25.48 5.50 12.92
C ARG A 376 -24.80 4.23 13.47
N GLU A 377 -25.47 3.09 13.42
CA GLU A 377 -24.99 1.80 13.90
C GLU A 377 -23.72 1.32 13.17
N LEU A 378 -23.52 1.75 11.93
CA LEU A 378 -22.38 1.33 11.11
C LEU A 378 -21.06 2.02 11.53
N TYR A 379 -21.12 3.18 12.16
CA TYR A 379 -19.91 3.95 12.49
C TYR A 379 -19.82 4.36 13.97
N CYS A 380 -20.91 4.27 14.71
CA CYS A 380 -20.97 4.71 16.12
C CYS A 380 -21.10 3.53 17.07
N GLN A 381 -20.15 3.35 17.97
CA GLN A 381 -20.22 2.32 19.01
C GLN A 381 -21.31 2.55 20.05
N HIS A 382 -21.92 3.74 20.07
CA HIS A 382 -23.01 4.12 20.97
C HIS A 382 -24.38 4.12 20.26
N GLY A 383 -24.41 3.77 18.97
CA GLY A 383 -25.61 3.85 18.13
C GLY A 383 -26.70 2.83 18.43
N GLY A 384 -26.35 1.68 19.03
CA GLY A 384 -27.26 0.57 19.29
C GLY A 384 -27.92 0.56 20.68
N TYR A 385 -27.62 1.51 21.52
CA TYR A 385 -28.29 1.62 22.83
C TYR A 385 -29.19 2.85 22.81
N GLY A 386 -30.48 2.58 22.74
CA GLY A 386 -31.52 3.59 22.88
C GLY A 386 -31.24 4.49 24.08
N SER A 387 -31.36 5.75 23.84
CA SER A 387 -31.36 6.80 24.84
C SER A 387 -32.42 6.59 25.91
#